data_a5537f28e0fa3aabfd9ea754710efbae
#
_entry.id   a5537f28e0fa3aabfd9ea754710efbae
#
_cell.length_a   1.000
_cell.length_b   1.000
_cell.length_c   1.000
_cell.angle_alpha   90.00
_cell.angle_beta   90.00
_cell.angle_gamma   90.00
#
_symmetry.space_group_name_H-M   'P 1'
#
loop_
_entity.id
_entity.type
_entity.pdbx_description
1 polymer ?
#
loop_
_entity_poly.entity_id
_entity_poly.type
_entity_poly.pdbx_seq_one_letter_code
_entity_poly.pdbx_strand_id
1 'polypeptide(L)'
;MQNNSLNLSLPEDFRGVHIHFVGIKGTGMAALVEILFHKGAVITGSDVSERFYTDEVLERLGLKALPFGAANITDDVQYVIYSSAYKLDKNPDLIEAVRRGLPCLIYTQ
;
A
#
# COMPACT_ATOMS: atom_id res chain seq x y z
N MET A 1 12.63 -4.26 19.78
CA MET A 1 12.54 -4.08 18.97
C MET A 1 11.80 -4.23 18.16
N GLN A 2 11.33 -4.02 18.28
CA GLN A 2 10.78 -4.33 17.37
C GLN A 2 11.03 -4.22 16.29
N ASN A 3 11.15 -4.76 16.56
CA ASN A 3 11.56 -4.78 15.25
C ASN A 3 10.48 -4.34 14.30
N ASN A 4 10.83 -3.46 13.45
CA ASN A 4 9.89 -2.92 12.49
C ASN A 4 10.24 -3.50 11.12
N SER A 5 9.39 -4.39 10.60
CA SER A 5 9.68 -5.04 9.33
C SER A 5 9.72 -4.05 8.16
N LEU A 6 9.03 -2.90 8.26
CA LEU A 6 9.12 -1.87 7.23
C LEU A 6 10.56 -1.39 7.09
N ASN A 7 11.23 -1.15 8.22
CA ASN A 7 12.61 -0.67 8.19
C ASN A 7 13.56 -1.70 7.63
N LEU A 8 13.27 -2.99 7.79
CA LEU A 8 14.16 -4.05 7.36
C LEU A 8 13.97 -4.41 5.90
N SER A 9 12.76 -4.23 5.36
CA SER A 9 12.39 -4.77 4.06
C SER A 9 12.35 -3.74 2.94
N LEU A 10 12.17 -2.46 3.27
CA LEU A 10 12.04 -1.42 2.25
C LEU A 10 13.42 -0.93 1.80
N PRO A 11 13.54 -0.48 0.55
CA PRO A 11 14.81 0.03 0.03
C PRO A 11 15.16 1.36 0.65
N GLU A 12 16.44 1.75 0.53
CA GLU A 12 16.88 3.07 0.96
C GLU A 12 16.47 4.17 -0.02
N ASP A 13 16.43 3.81 -1.30
CA ASP A 13 16.04 4.74 -2.37
C ASP A 13 14.72 4.31 -2.94
N PHE A 14 13.70 5.15 -2.78
CA PHE A 14 12.34 4.83 -3.21
C PHE A 14 12.03 5.27 -4.63
N ARG A 15 12.93 5.96 -5.30
CA ARG A 15 12.63 6.50 -6.63
C ARG A 15 12.31 5.36 -7.60
N GLY A 16 11.13 5.42 -8.21
CA GLY A 16 10.67 4.42 -9.16
C GLY A 16 10.24 3.09 -8.57
N VAL A 17 10.29 2.94 -7.24
CA VAL A 17 9.86 1.71 -6.58
C VAL A 17 8.34 1.70 -6.51
N HIS A 18 7.71 0.66 -7.05
CA HIS A 18 6.25 0.57 -7.07
C HIS A 18 5.76 -0.14 -5.80
N ILE A 19 4.98 0.57 -5.01
CA ILE A 19 4.40 0.06 -3.78
C ILE A 19 2.88 0.12 -3.90
N HIS A 20 2.23 -1.01 -3.68
CA HIS A 20 0.77 -1.08 -3.68
C HIS A 20 0.28 -1.11 -2.23
N PHE A 21 -0.68 -0.24 -1.91
CA PHE A 21 -1.22 -0.12 -0.56
C PHE A 21 -2.61 -0.72 -0.49
N VAL A 22 -2.83 -1.64 0.43
CA VAL A 22 -4.15 -2.23 0.68
C VAL A 22 -4.73 -1.57 1.92
N GLY A 23 -5.87 -0.89 1.76
CA GLY A 23 -6.44 -0.04 2.80
C GLY A 23 -5.83 1.36 2.75
N ILE A 24 -5.61 1.88 1.55
CA ILE A 24 -4.87 3.13 1.34
C ILE A 24 -5.55 4.34 1.99
N LYS A 25 -6.86 4.24 2.28
CA LYS A 25 -7.61 5.35 2.89
C LYS A 25 -7.45 5.43 4.40
N GLY A 26 -6.76 4.49 5.03
CA GLY A 26 -6.51 4.56 6.46
C GLY A 26 -5.74 5.83 6.82
N THR A 27 -6.03 6.41 7.99
CA THR A 27 -5.46 7.69 8.39
C THR A 27 -3.94 7.67 8.39
N GLY A 28 -3.34 6.72 9.10
CA GLY A 28 -1.88 6.62 9.14
C GLY A 28 -1.32 6.18 7.80
N MET A 29 -2.07 5.36 7.08
CA MET A 29 -1.66 4.88 5.78
C MET A 29 -1.53 6.04 4.78
N ALA A 30 -2.49 6.95 4.76
CA ALA A 30 -2.46 8.10 3.85
C ALA A 30 -1.25 8.98 4.13
N ALA A 31 -0.88 9.15 5.41
CA ALA A 31 0.31 9.91 5.76
C ALA A 31 1.59 9.23 5.25
N LEU A 32 1.68 7.92 5.39
CA LEU A 32 2.81 7.17 4.88
C LEU A 32 2.90 7.26 3.36
N VAL A 33 1.76 7.16 2.68
CA VAL A 33 1.68 7.30 1.22
C VAL A 33 2.27 8.64 0.80
N GLU A 34 1.89 9.72 1.48
CA GLU A 34 2.36 11.04 1.13
C GLU A 34 3.88 11.14 1.26
N ILE A 35 4.43 10.59 2.34
CA ILE A 35 5.88 10.58 2.55
C ILE A 35 6.60 9.84 1.41
N LEU A 36 6.12 8.63 1.10
CA LEU A 36 6.78 7.81 0.08
C LEU A 36 6.59 8.39 -1.32
N PHE A 37 5.43 9.01 -1.58
CA PHE A 37 5.18 9.68 -2.85
C PHE A 37 6.24 10.77 -3.08
N HIS A 38 6.52 11.57 -2.07
CA HIS A 38 7.50 12.65 -2.20
C HIS A 38 8.93 12.14 -2.27
N LYS A 39 9.15 10.88 -1.89
CA LYS A 39 10.45 10.24 -2.08
C LYS A 39 10.60 9.60 -3.44
N GLY A 40 9.60 9.73 -4.30
CA GLY A 40 9.68 9.26 -5.67
C GLY A 40 9.13 7.87 -5.92
N ALA A 41 8.48 7.26 -4.94
CA ALA A 41 7.86 5.96 -5.14
C ALA A 41 6.66 6.07 -6.09
N VAL A 42 6.42 5.00 -6.84
CA VAL A 42 5.21 4.86 -7.64
C VAL A 42 4.16 4.22 -6.73
N ILE A 43 3.05 4.91 -6.53
CA ILE A 43 2.04 4.49 -5.56
C ILE A 43 0.77 4.05 -6.27
N THR A 44 0.27 2.88 -5.92
CA THR A 44 -1.09 2.46 -6.22
C THR A 44 -1.73 1.99 -4.92
N GLY A 45 -3.04 1.88 -4.90
CA GLY A 45 -3.69 1.42 -3.70
C GLY A 45 -5.14 1.05 -3.92
N SER A 46 -5.65 0.24 -3.00
CA SER A 46 -7.03 -0.23 -3.04
C SER A 46 -7.71 0.00 -1.71
N ASP A 47 -9.02 0.13 -1.74
CA ASP A 47 -9.82 0.29 -0.53
C ASP A 47 -11.28 0.12 -0.90
N VAL A 48 -12.15 0.26 0.12
CA VAL A 48 -13.59 0.28 -0.08
C VAL A 48 -13.99 1.53 -0.85
N SER A 49 -15.17 1.50 -1.46
CA SER A 49 -15.64 2.62 -2.27
C SER A 49 -16.13 3.80 -1.45
N GLU A 50 -16.39 3.58 -0.17
CA GLU A 50 -16.87 4.64 0.72
C GLU A 50 -15.86 5.78 0.78
N ARG A 51 -16.36 7.02 0.72
CA ARG A 51 -15.47 8.18 0.73
C ARG A 51 -15.12 8.58 2.16
N PHE A 52 -13.84 8.81 2.38
CA PHE A 52 -13.29 9.28 3.66
C PHE A 52 -12.55 10.60 3.43
N TYR A 53 -12.26 11.33 4.51
CA TYR A 53 -11.53 12.59 4.37
C TYR A 53 -10.12 12.37 3.77
N THR A 54 -9.55 11.19 3.97
CA THR A 54 -8.24 10.86 3.41
C THR A 54 -8.26 10.79 1.88
N ASP A 55 -9.44 10.62 1.27
CA ASP A 55 -9.53 10.70 -0.19
C ASP A 55 -9.02 12.03 -0.72
N GLU A 56 -9.22 13.13 0.02
CA GLU A 56 -8.69 14.43 -0.40
C GLU A 56 -7.19 14.45 -0.44
N VAL A 57 -6.53 13.79 0.53
CA VAL A 57 -5.08 13.69 0.55
C VAL A 57 -4.58 12.96 -0.71
N LEU A 58 -5.22 11.83 -1.01
CA LEU A 58 -4.84 11.04 -2.18
C LEU A 58 -5.07 11.82 -3.46
N GLU A 59 -6.20 12.52 -3.57
CA GLU A 59 -6.53 13.29 -4.76
C GLU A 59 -5.53 14.42 -5.01
N ARG A 60 -5.05 15.05 -3.95
CA ARG A 60 -4.03 16.10 -4.10
C ARG A 60 -2.73 15.55 -4.66
N LEU A 61 -2.45 14.27 -4.44
CA LEU A 61 -1.28 13.61 -4.98
C LEU A 61 -1.52 13.00 -6.36
N GLY A 62 -2.74 13.14 -6.88
CA GLY A 62 -3.11 12.54 -8.16
C GLY A 62 -3.40 11.05 -8.06
N LEU A 63 -3.66 10.55 -6.87
CA LEU A 63 -3.91 9.14 -6.64
C LEU A 63 -5.38 8.85 -6.44
N LYS A 64 -5.78 7.62 -6.73
CA LYS A 64 -7.16 7.20 -6.59
C LYS A 64 -7.19 5.76 -6.08
N ALA A 65 -7.98 5.51 -5.04
CA ALA A 65 -8.14 4.16 -4.52
C ALA A 65 -8.93 3.31 -5.51
N LEU A 66 -8.41 2.12 -5.77
CA LEU A 66 -9.04 1.15 -6.66
C LEU A 66 -9.88 0.17 -5.84
N PRO A 67 -10.90 -0.46 -6.44
CA PRO A 67 -11.57 -1.57 -5.76
C PRO A 67 -10.58 -2.70 -5.51
N PHE A 68 -10.84 -3.50 -4.49
CA PHE A 68 -10.01 -4.68 -4.25
C PHE A 68 -10.09 -5.66 -5.42
N GLY A 69 -8.98 -6.28 -5.73
CA GLY A 69 -8.94 -7.28 -6.80
C GLY A 69 -7.52 -7.73 -7.09
N ALA A 70 -7.38 -8.99 -7.47
CA ALA A 70 -6.07 -9.57 -7.80
C ALA A 70 -5.38 -8.80 -8.93
N ALA A 71 -6.16 -8.22 -9.85
CA ALA A 71 -5.59 -7.49 -10.98
C ALA A 71 -4.83 -6.23 -10.57
N ASN A 72 -5.03 -5.75 -9.33
CA ASN A 72 -4.29 -4.60 -8.82
C ASN A 72 -2.81 -4.91 -8.64
N ILE A 73 -2.46 -6.19 -8.51
CA ILE A 73 -1.06 -6.60 -8.35
C ILE A 73 -0.49 -6.81 -9.74
N THR A 74 -0.01 -5.74 -10.33
CA THR A 74 0.60 -5.78 -11.65
C THR A 74 2.03 -6.28 -11.56
N ASP A 75 2.63 -6.58 -12.72
CA ASP A 75 3.95 -7.20 -12.75
C ASP A 75 5.04 -6.30 -12.19
N ASP A 76 4.81 -4.99 -12.16
CA ASP A 76 5.82 -4.05 -11.68
C ASP A 76 5.68 -3.71 -10.20
N VAL A 77 4.67 -4.24 -9.50
CA VAL A 77 4.55 -4.05 -8.05
C VAL A 77 5.70 -4.78 -7.36
N GLN A 78 6.42 -4.06 -6.52
CA GLN A 78 7.59 -4.61 -5.83
C GLN A 78 7.32 -4.86 -4.34
N TYR A 79 6.47 -4.07 -3.72
CA TYR A 79 6.12 -4.18 -2.31
C TYR A 79 4.64 -3.95 -2.12
N VAL A 80 4.08 -4.61 -1.10
CA VAL A 80 2.69 -4.38 -0.69
C VAL A 80 2.70 -4.00 0.78
N ILE A 81 2.08 -2.87 1.09
CA ILE A 81 1.88 -2.42 2.48
C ILE A 81 0.39 -2.46 2.74
N TYR A 82 -0.02 -3.10 3.82
CA TYR A 82 -1.44 -3.29 4.07
C TYR A 82 -1.85 -2.94 5.49
N SER A 83 -3.08 -2.47 5.62
CA SER A 83 -3.68 -2.12 6.90
C SER A 83 -4.02 -3.40 7.68
N SER A 84 -3.86 -3.34 9.01
CA SER A 84 -4.21 -4.46 9.88
C SER A 84 -5.69 -4.82 9.82
N ALA A 85 -6.53 -3.99 9.20
CA ALA A 85 -7.94 -4.32 8.99
C ALA A 85 -8.13 -5.47 8.01
N TYR A 86 -7.13 -5.79 7.20
CA TYR A 86 -7.22 -6.81 6.16
C TYR A 86 -6.29 -7.97 6.47
N LYS A 87 -6.64 -9.15 5.93
CA LYS A 87 -5.92 -10.40 6.21
C LYS A 87 -5.27 -10.93 4.94
N LEU A 88 -4.07 -11.47 5.10
CA LEU A 88 -3.30 -12.02 3.96
C LEU A 88 -4.04 -13.13 3.23
N ASP A 89 -4.88 -13.89 3.95
CA ASP A 89 -5.58 -15.03 3.38
C ASP A 89 -7.04 -14.70 3.02
N LYS A 90 -7.45 -13.45 3.11
CA LYS A 90 -8.84 -13.05 2.84
C LYS A 90 -8.97 -11.99 1.77
N ASN A 91 -8.08 -11.01 1.76
CA ASN A 91 -8.17 -9.89 0.82
C ASN A 91 -7.61 -10.31 -0.53
N PRO A 92 -8.32 -10.07 -1.64
CA PRO A 92 -7.86 -10.56 -2.95
C PRO A 92 -6.52 -9.98 -3.40
N ASP A 93 -6.25 -8.70 -3.10
CA ASP A 93 -4.95 -8.11 -3.43
C ASP A 93 -3.85 -8.83 -2.67
N LEU A 94 -4.07 -9.10 -1.38
CA LEU A 94 -3.07 -9.72 -0.53
C LEU A 94 -2.85 -11.19 -0.90
N ILE A 95 -3.93 -11.90 -1.23
CA ILE A 95 -3.81 -13.30 -1.68
C ILE A 95 -2.93 -13.36 -2.92
N GLU A 96 -3.15 -12.46 -3.87
CA GLU A 96 -2.36 -12.46 -5.09
C GLU A 96 -0.91 -12.06 -4.84
N ALA A 97 -0.68 -11.08 -3.97
CA ALA A 97 0.68 -10.66 -3.63
C ALA A 97 1.47 -11.80 -3.00
N VAL A 98 0.84 -12.53 -2.07
CA VAL A 98 1.47 -13.68 -1.43
C VAL A 98 1.76 -14.78 -2.46
N ARG A 99 0.81 -15.03 -3.37
CA ARG A 99 1.00 -16.03 -4.42
C ARG A 99 2.23 -15.70 -5.29
N ARG A 100 2.47 -14.42 -5.53
CA ARG A 100 3.62 -13.98 -6.34
C ARG A 100 4.91 -13.86 -5.55
N GLY A 101 4.87 -14.11 -4.24
CA GLY A 101 6.05 -14.02 -3.40
C GLY A 101 6.51 -12.61 -3.10
N LEU A 102 5.61 -11.62 -3.22
CA LEU A 102 5.97 -10.24 -2.94
C LEU A 102 6.04 -9.99 -1.44
N PRO A 103 6.96 -9.12 -0.99
CA PRO A 103 6.95 -8.70 0.41
C PRO A 103 5.65 -7.98 0.75
N CYS A 104 4.96 -8.47 1.78
CA CYS A 104 3.71 -7.88 2.27
C CYS A 104 3.96 -7.42 3.69
N LEU A 105 3.95 -6.11 3.89
CA LEU A 105 4.33 -5.48 5.14
C LEU A 105 3.10 -4.87 5.81
N ILE A 106 2.84 -5.28 7.03
CA ILE A 106 1.66 -4.78 7.74
C ILE A 106 1.96 -3.40 8.34
N TYR A 107 1.02 -2.49 8.18
CA TYR A 107 1.07 -1.19 8.82
C TYR A 107 0.10 -1.19 9.99
N THR A 108 0.62 -0.98 11.19
CA THR A 108 -0.20 -0.87 12.40
C THR A 108 0.03 0.49 13.03
N GLN A 109 -1.01 0.98 13.69
CA GLN A 109 -0.91 2.24 14.41
C GLN A 109 -0.72 2.01 15.89
#